data_cba9e3365fafaff51908a40493aaf3c4
#
_entry.id   cba9e3365fafaff51908a40493aaf3c4
#
_cell.length_a   1.000
_cell.length_b   1.000
_cell.length_c   1.000
_cell.angle_alpha   90.00
_cell.angle_beta   90.00
_cell.angle_gamma   90.00
#
_symmetry.space_group_name_H-M   'P 1'
#
loop_
_entity.id
_entity.type
_entity.pdbx_description
1 polymer ?
#
loop_
_entity_poly.entity_id
_entity_poly.type
_entity_poly.pdbx_seq_one_letter_code
_entity_poly.pdbx_strand_id
1 'polypeptide(L)'
;DLKLSRGLGDVYKRQFMPWLMSTALLHSVIATGEKGMFKSWTILLSIFTFSLSLLGTFLVRSGILISVHSFASDPTRGIFILLMLLALIGGGLIIYSMNSKKFVDDNEVTLFSKEGFFLLNNILLVTATFTILLGTMYPLFLDVLGLEKISVGVPYYNAVFIPLMICLLYTSDAADDDA
;
A
#
# COMPACT_ATOMS: atom_id res chain seq x y z
N ASP A 1 -17.15 -20.80 13.56
CA ASP A 1 -16.95 -19.37 13.91
C ASP A 1 -15.52 -18.88 13.67
N LEU A 2 -14.48 -19.65 13.99
CA LEU A 2 -13.06 -19.28 13.75
C LEU A 2 -12.72 -19.15 12.25
N LYS A 3 -13.33 -19.92 11.36
CA LYS A 3 -13.13 -19.80 9.90
C LYS A 3 -13.79 -18.53 9.34
N LEU A 4 -14.93 -18.15 9.89
CA LEU A 4 -15.65 -16.93 9.47
C LEU A 4 -14.88 -15.67 9.88
N SER A 5 -14.30 -15.62 11.09
CA SER A 5 -13.52 -14.49 11.58
C SER A 5 -12.21 -14.32 10.81
N ARG A 6 -11.55 -15.43 10.39
CA ARG A 6 -10.35 -15.38 9.53
C ARG A 6 -10.68 -14.83 8.13
N GLY A 7 -11.78 -15.27 7.53
CA GLY A 7 -12.21 -14.79 6.20
C GLY A 7 -12.53 -13.31 6.18
N LEU A 8 -13.21 -12.80 7.20
CA LEU A 8 -13.49 -11.38 7.37
C LEU A 8 -12.19 -10.56 7.54
N GLY A 9 -11.27 -11.02 8.39
CA GLY A 9 -9.99 -10.34 8.59
C GLY A 9 -9.18 -10.18 7.29
N ASP A 10 -9.18 -11.18 6.42
CA ASP A 10 -8.45 -11.13 5.15
C ASP A 10 -9.12 -10.19 4.12
N VAL A 11 -10.43 -10.06 4.13
CA VAL A 11 -11.14 -9.08 3.28
C VAL A 11 -10.81 -7.65 3.71
N TYR A 12 -10.87 -7.35 5.00
CA TYR A 12 -10.54 -6.03 5.52
C TYR A 12 -9.08 -5.63 5.23
N LYS A 13 -8.12 -6.54 5.41
CA LYS A 13 -6.71 -6.28 5.11
C LYS A 13 -6.48 -5.88 3.67
N ARG A 14 -7.14 -6.54 2.71
CA ARG A 14 -7.02 -6.25 1.27
C ARG A 14 -7.59 -4.90 0.89
N GLN A 15 -8.68 -4.48 1.51
CA GLN A 15 -9.30 -3.18 1.29
C GLN A 15 -8.51 -2.07 1.99
N PHE A 16 -7.91 -2.37 3.12
CA PHE A 16 -7.16 -1.41 3.93
C PHE A 16 -5.85 -0.97 3.27
N MET A 17 -5.15 -1.87 2.55
CA MET A 17 -3.93 -1.54 1.83
C MET A 17 -4.10 -0.40 0.79
N PRO A 18 -5.02 -0.48 -0.19
CA PRO A 18 -5.21 0.59 -1.14
C PRO A 18 -5.77 1.86 -0.48
N TRP A 19 -6.52 1.74 0.63
CA TRP A 19 -7.02 2.89 1.38
C TRP A 19 -5.88 3.68 2.04
N LEU A 20 -4.97 3.02 2.74
CA LEU A 20 -3.78 3.66 3.34
C LEU A 20 -2.91 4.35 2.29
N MET A 21 -2.66 3.67 1.17
CA MET A 21 -1.88 4.23 0.07
C MET A 21 -2.60 5.41 -0.60
N SER A 22 -3.94 5.36 -0.72
CA SER A 22 -4.75 6.48 -1.23
C SER A 22 -4.69 7.69 -0.30
N THR A 23 -4.64 7.48 1.01
CA THR A 23 -4.49 8.56 2.00
C THR A 23 -3.12 9.24 1.83
N ALA A 24 -2.05 8.47 1.69
CA ALA A 24 -0.72 9.00 1.39
C ALA A 24 -0.70 9.76 0.06
N LEU A 25 -1.35 9.22 -0.97
CA LEU A 25 -1.49 9.87 -2.27
C LEU A 25 -2.25 11.21 -2.15
N LEU A 26 -3.34 11.25 -1.39
CA LEU A 26 -4.12 12.48 -1.18
C LEU A 26 -3.26 13.58 -0.55
N HIS A 27 -2.50 13.27 0.51
CA HIS A 27 -1.58 14.21 1.13
C HIS A 27 -0.53 14.71 0.11
N SER A 28 0.02 13.81 -0.69
CA SER A 28 1.02 14.15 -1.69
C SER A 28 0.44 15.03 -2.83
N VAL A 29 -0.80 14.76 -3.26
CA VAL A 29 -1.48 15.56 -4.29
C VAL A 29 -1.74 16.98 -3.80
N ILE A 30 -2.18 17.15 -2.54
CA ILE A 30 -2.41 18.48 -1.94
C ILE A 30 -1.09 19.26 -1.90
N ALA A 31 -0.02 18.66 -1.39
CA ALA A 31 1.30 19.30 -1.32
C ALA A 31 1.84 19.66 -2.72
N THR A 32 1.62 18.79 -3.71
CA THR A 32 2.02 19.05 -5.10
C THR A 32 1.20 20.19 -5.73
N GLY A 33 -0.10 20.25 -5.45
CA GLY A 33 -0.99 21.29 -5.99
C GLY A 33 -0.70 22.68 -5.42
N GLU A 34 -0.41 22.78 -4.13
CA GLU A 34 -0.17 24.05 -3.47
C GLU A 34 1.26 24.61 -3.71
N LYS A 35 2.28 23.75 -3.67
CA LYS A 35 3.68 24.15 -3.68
C LYS A 35 4.50 23.62 -4.85
N GLY A 36 3.91 22.77 -5.69
CA GLY A 36 4.60 22.12 -6.80
C GLY A 36 5.66 21.09 -6.37
N MET A 37 5.67 20.69 -5.09
CA MET A 37 6.65 19.77 -4.49
C MET A 37 6.18 18.31 -4.63
N PHE A 38 7.10 17.37 -4.50
CA PHE A 38 6.80 15.91 -4.46
C PHE A 38 6.15 15.34 -5.72
N LYS A 39 6.30 15.94 -6.90
CA LYS A 39 5.72 15.45 -8.17
C LYS A 39 6.08 14.01 -8.46
N SER A 40 7.36 13.68 -8.32
CA SER A 40 7.92 12.35 -8.51
C SER A 40 7.27 11.33 -7.55
N TRP A 41 7.16 11.70 -6.28
CA TRP A 41 6.55 10.89 -5.22
C TRP A 41 5.06 10.66 -5.46
N THR A 42 4.33 11.71 -5.85
CA THR A 42 2.90 11.65 -6.17
C THR A 42 2.61 10.68 -7.32
N ILE A 43 3.42 10.70 -8.37
CA ILE A 43 3.27 9.79 -9.51
C ILE A 43 3.53 8.35 -9.07
N LEU A 44 4.59 8.09 -8.30
CA LEU A 44 4.87 6.75 -7.77
C LEU A 44 3.73 6.24 -6.88
N LEU A 45 3.24 7.08 -5.95
CA LEU A 45 2.12 6.72 -5.09
C LEU A 45 0.85 6.40 -5.90
N SER A 46 0.58 7.13 -7.00
CA SER A 46 -0.58 6.86 -7.84
C SER A 46 -0.50 5.49 -8.54
N ILE A 47 0.68 5.15 -9.07
CA ILE A 47 0.93 3.83 -9.69
C ILE A 47 0.75 2.73 -8.64
N PHE A 48 1.34 2.88 -7.45
CA PHE A 48 1.24 1.88 -6.39
C PHE A 48 -0.17 1.74 -5.82
N THR A 49 -0.90 2.84 -5.63
CA THR A 49 -2.30 2.83 -5.15
C THR A 49 -3.19 2.03 -6.08
N PHE A 50 -3.10 2.31 -7.38
CA PHE A 50 -3.87 1.59 -8.37
C PHE A 50 -3.46 0.11 -8.47
N SER A 51 -2.16 -0.16 -8.42
CA SER A 51 -1.62 -1.53 -8.43
C SER A 51 -2.10 -2.36 -7.24
N LEU A 52 -2.15 -1.76 -6.03
CA LEU A 52 -2.65 -2.44 -4.84
C LEU A 52 -4.15 -2.72 -4.91
N SER A 53 -4.94 -1.85 -5.52
CA SER A 53 -6.36 -2.09 -5.77
C SER A 53 -6.59 -3.28 -6.70
N LEU A 54 -5.80 -3.37 -7.79
CA LEU A 54 -5.84 -4.52 -8.70
C LEU A 54 -5.33 -5.79 -8.04
N LEU A 55 -4.26 -5.69 -7.25
CA LEU A 55 -3.72 -6.82 -6.49
C LEU A 55 -4.76 -7.36 -5.51
N GLY A 56 -5.46 -6.48 -4.79
CA GLY A 56 -6.57 -6.87 -3.92
C GLY A 56 -7.67 -7.63 -4.68
N THR A 57 -8.04 -7.15 -5.86
CA THR A 57 -9.01 -7.80 -6.74
C THR A 57 -8.50 -9.16 -7.22
N PHE A 58 -7.23 -9.25 -7.60
CA PHE A 58 -6.58 -10.52 -7.99
C PHE A 58 -6.64 -11.55 -6.86
N LEU A 59 -6.28 -11.16 -5.64
CA LEU A 59 -6.29 -12.04 -4.48
C LEU A 59 -7.69 -12.60 -4.16
N VAL A 60 -8.74 -11.82 -4.41
CA VAL A 60 -10.13 -12.28 -4.25
C VAL A 60 -10.53 -13.24 -5.36
N ARG A 61 -10.18 -12.93 -6.61
CA ARG A 61 -10.64 -13.68 -7.80
C ARG A 61 -9.85 -14.95 -8.09
N SER A 62 -8.56 -14.96 -7.76
CA SER A 62 -7.67 -16.10 -8.05
C SER A 62 -7.98 -17.35 -7.21
N GLY A 63 -8.77 -17.23 -6.15
CA GLY A 63 -9.06 -18.35 -5.23
C GLY A 63 -7.84 -18.87 -4.46
N ILE A 64 -6.68 -18.20 -4.59
CA ILE A 64 -5.43 -18.57 -3.91
C ILE A 64 -5.58 -18.45 -2.40
N LEU A 65 -6.36 -17.47 -1.94
CA LEU A 65 -6.76 -17.37 -0.54
C LEU A 65 -8.07 -18.12 -0.37
N ILE A 66 -8.05 -19.19 0.40
CA ILE A 66 -9.25 -19.96 0.82
C ILE A 66 -10.08 -19.04 1.73
N SER A 67 -10.85 -18.17 1.10
CA SER A 67 -11.80 -17.29 1.76
C SER A 67 -13.19 -17.89 1.61
N VAL A 68 -14.01 -17.76 2.64
CA VAL A 68 -15.43 -18.18 2.65
C VAL A 68 -16.24 -17.52 1.53
N HIS A 69 -15.69 -16.46 0.92
CA HIS A 69 -16.31 -15.71 -0.19
C HIS A 69 -15.71 -16.03 -1.56
N SER A 70 -14.87 -17.04 -1.70
CA SER A 70 -14.38 -17.50 -3.02
C SER A 70 -15.45 -18.32 -3.74
N PHE A 71 -16.59 -17.69 -4.09
CA PHE A 71 -17.70 -18.35 -4.81
C PHE A 71 -17.38 -18.68 -6.27
N ALA A 72 -16.26 -18.21 -6.80
CA ALA A 72 -15.81 -18.54 -8.15
C ALA A 72 -14.28 -18.43 -8.22
N SER A 73 -13.60 -19.50 -7.90
CA SER A 73 -12.20 -19.68 -8.32
C SER A 73 -12.20 -19.91 -9.83
N ASP A 74 -12.09 -18.85 -10.60
CA ASP A 74 -11.89 -18.92 -12.04
C ASP A 74 -10.42 -18.58 -12.35
N PRO A 75 -9.54 -19.58 -12.56
CA PRO A 75 -8.12 -19.37 -12.80
C PRO A 75 -7.87 -18.50 -14.02
N THR A 76 -8.74 -18.58 -15.04
CA THR A 76 -8.59 -17.83 -16.29
C THR A 76 -8.72 -16.33 -16.07
N ARG A 77 -9.70 -15.91 -15.27
CA ARG A 77 -9.90 -14.51 -14.90
C ARG A 77 -8.78 -14.00 -13.98
N GLY A 78 -8.27 -14.86 -13.09
CA GLY A 78 -7.12 -14.54 -12.24
C GLY A 78 -5.87 -14.21 -13.08
N ILE A 79 -5.54 -15.02 -14.06
CA ILE A 79 -4.40 -14.82 -14.97
C ILE A 79 -4.56 -13.51 -15.75
N PHE A 80 -5.75 -13.20 -16.26
CA PHE A 80 -6.02 -11.96 -16.98
C PHE A 80 -5.75 -10.73 -16.10
N ILE A 81 -6.24 -10.73 -14.86
CA ILE A 81 -6.00 -9.63 -13.90
C ILE A 81 -4.51 -9.51 -13.56
N LEU A 82 -3.81 -10.63 -13.42
CA LEU A 82 -2.37 -10.64 -13.16
C LEU A 82 -1.58 -10.05 -14.33
N LEU A 83 -1.89 -10.42 -15.56
CA LEU A 83 -1.26 -9.86 -16.76
C LEU A 83 -1.55 -8.35 -16.88
N MET A 84 -2.77 -7.94 -16.62
CA MET A 84 -3.14 -6.52 -16.59
C MET A 84 -2.38 -5.76 -15.50
N LEU A 85 -2.23 -6.34 -14.31
CA LEU A 85 -1.43 -5.78 -13.22
C LEU A 85 0.03 -5.59 -13.62
N LEU A 86 0.65 -6.64 -14.18
CA LEU A 86 2.04 -6.57 -14.65
C LEU A 86 2.24 -5.53 -15.75
N ALA A 87 1.31 -5.44 -16.72
CA ALA A 87 1.35 -4.45 -17.78
C ALA A 87 1.23 -3.01 -17.24
N LEU A 88 0.36 -2.79 -16.26
CA LEU A 88 0.14 -1.46 -15.67
C LEU A 88 1.30 -1.03 -14.78
N ILE A 89 1.79 -1.92 -13.91
CA ILE A 89 2.96 -1.62 -13.07
C ILE A 89 4.19 -1.42 -13.97
N GLY A 90 4.47 -2.38 -14.84
CA GLY A 90 5.64 -2.33 -15.73
C GLY A 90 5.58 -1.13 -16.67
N GLY A 91 4.46 -0.91 -17.34
CA GLY A 91 4.25 0.24 -18.22
C GLY A 91 4.34 1.58 -17.47
N GLY A 92 3.70 1.68 -16.32
CA GLY A 92 3.73 2.88 -15.47
C GLY A 92 5.15 3.22 -15.00
N LEU A 93 5.91 2.23 -14.52
CA LEU A 93 7.29 2.41 -14.07
C LEU A 93 8.25 2.71 -15.24
N ILE A 94 8.05 2.10 -16.40
CA ILE A 94 8.83 2.42 -17.61
C ILE A 94 8.60 3.87 -18.04
N ILE A 95 7.34 4.29 -18.16
CA ILE A 95 7.00 5.68 -18.53
C ILE A 95 7.54 6.67 -17.49
N TYR A 96 7.42 6.35 -16.21
CA TYR A 96 7.99 7.14 -15.13
C TYR A 96 9.51 7.27 -15.27
N SER A 97 10.22 6.16 -15.46
CA SER A 97 11.69 6.13 -15.61
C SER A 97 12.16 6.96 -16.81
N MET A 98 11.47 6.86 -17.95
CA MET A 98 11.80 7.63 -19.16
C MET A 98 11.61 9.14 -18.99
N ASN A 99 10.70 9.56 -18.12
CA ASN A 99 10.37 10.97 -17.87
C ASN A 99 10.87 11.49 -16.51
N SER A 100 11.61 10.69 -15.75
CA SER A 100 12.03 11.01 -14.37
C SER A 100 12.71 12.37 -14.23
N LYS A 101 13.53 12.76 -15.24
CA LYS A 101 14.22 14.06 -15.28
C LYS A 101 13.29 15.27 -15.30
N LYS A 102 12.03 15.12 -15.74
CA LYS A 102 11.02 16.20 -15.79
C LYS A 102 10.36 16.44 -14.43
N PHE A 103 10.52 15.50 -13.50
CA PHE A 103 9.86 15.51 -12.19
C PHE A 103 10.85 15.77 -11.04
N VAL A 104 12.04 16.25 -11.35
CA VAL A 104 13.01 16.67 -10.33
C VAL A 104 12.48 17.95 -9.69
N ASP A 105 12.34 17.92 -8.37
CA ASP A 105 12.00 19.09 -7.59
C ASP A 105 13.29 19.79 -7.17
N ASP A 106 13.41 21.09 -7.48
CA ASP A 106 14.55 21.92 -7.12
C ASP A 106 14.46 22.49 -5.68
N ASN A 107 13.35 22.21 -4.99
CA ASN A 107 13.10 22.73 -3.65
C ASN A 107 13.74 21.83 -2.58
N GLU A 108 14.56 22.42 -1.73
CA GLU A 108 15.11 21.73 -0.55
C GLU A 108 14.02 21.60 0.52
N VAL A 109 13.76 20.37 0.94
CA VAL A 109 12.83 20.06 2.04
C VAL A 109 13.62 20.01 3.34
N THR A 110 13.30 20.91 4.26
CA THR A 110 13.84 20.83 5.61
C THR A 110 13.01 19.86 6.44
N LEU A 111 13.68 19.01 7.22
CA LEU A 111 13.01 17.96 8.00
C LEU A 111 12.02 18.50 9.05
N PHE A 112 12.32 19.69 9.59
CA PHE A 112 11.47 20.37 10.59
C PHE A 112 10.58 21.46 9.95
N SER A 113 10.11 21.23 8.74
CA SER A 113 9.12 22.08 8.08
C SER A 113 7.80 21.32 7.97
N LYS A 114 6.71 22.06 7.75
CA LYS A 114 5.38 21.47 7.47
C LYS A 114 5.44 20.43 6.34
N GLU A 115 6.23 20.71 5.32
CA GLU A 115 6.46 19.80 4.19
C GLU A 115 7.22 18.54 4.61
N GLY A 116 8.18 18.67 5.52
CA GLY A 116 8.93 17.54 6.10
C GLY A 116 8.01 16.61 6.89
N PHE A 117 7.08 17.15 7.68
CA PHE A 117 6.09 16.36 8.42
C PHE A 117 5.09 15.67 7.48
N PHE A 118 4.64 16.32 6.41
CA PHE A 118 3.82 15.67 5.39
C PHE A 118 4.54 14.50 4.72
N LEU A 119 5.80 14.68 4.37
CA LEU A 119 6.61 13.60 3.81
C LEU A 119 6.77 12.45 4.80
N LEU A 120 7.03 12.75 6.07
CA LEU A 120 7.15 11.73 7.11
C LEU A 120 5.85 10.95 7.30
N ASN A 121 4.70 11.63 7.35
CA ASN A 121 3.40 11.00 7.39
C ASN A 121 3.16 10.06 6.20
N ASN A 122 3.53 10.49 5.00
CA ASN A 122 3.44 9.66 3.80
C ASN A 122 4.33 8.41 3.90
N ILE A 123 5.55 8.54 4.40
CA ILE A 123 6.47 7.41 4.60
C ILE A 123 5.89 6.43 5.62
N LEU A 124 5.31 6.92 6.73
CA LEU A 124 4.67 6.07 7.74
C LEU A 124 3.47 5.30 7.16
N LEU A 125 2.61 5.96 6.38
CA LEU A 125 1.46 5.32 5.71
C LEU A 125 1.90 4.27 4.69
N VAL A 126 2.93 4.57 3.91
CA VAL A 126 3.52 3.63 2.95
C VAL A 126 4.12 2.43 3.69
N THR A 127 4.85 2.66 4.78
CA THR A 127 5.42 1.58 5.62
C THR A 127 4.33 0.70 6.21
N ALA A 128 3.24 1.29 6.72
CA ALA A 128 2.09 0.55 7.21
C ALA A 128 1.46 -0.33 6.10
N THR A 129 1.32 0.22 4.89
CA THR A 129 0.79 -0.52 3.75
C THR A 129 1.68 -1.71 3.38
N PHE A 130 2.99 -1.51 3.30
CA PHE A 130 3.94 -2.60 3.02
C PHE A 130 3.97 -3.66 4.13
N THR A 131 3.78 -3.27 5.39
CA THR A 131 3.65 -4.21 6.51
C THR A 131 2.45 -5.14 6.32
N ILE A 132 1.29 -4.59 5.92
CA ILE A 132 0.09 -5.40 5.64
C ILE A 132 0.32 -6.28 4.42
N LEU A 133 0.93 -5.73 3.36
CA LEU A 133 1.22 -6.45 2.14
C LEU A 133 2.12 -7.66 2.42
N LEU A 134 3.23 -7.46 3.14
CA LEU A 134 4.14 -8.54 3.54
C LEU A 134 3.43 -9.58 4.41
N GLY A 135 2.68 -9.15 5.43
CA GLY A 135 1.92 -10.05 6.29
C GLY A 135 0.84 -10.85 5.55
N THR A 136 0.32 -10.32 4.44
CA THR A 136 -0.69 -11.00 3.60
C THR A 136 -0.03 -11.92 2.58
N MET A 137 1.10 -11.51 1.98
CA MET A 137 1.81 -12.26 0.95
C MET A 137 2.69 -13.37 1.54
N TYR A 138 3.20 -13.22 2.76
CA TYR A 138 4.12 -14.16 3.39
C TYR A 138 3.58 -15.59 3.45
N PRO A 139 2.35 -15.87 3.93
CA PRO A 139 1.77 -17.21 3.92
C PRO A 139 1.62 -17.78 2.51
N LEU A 140 1.36 -16.93 1.50
CA LEU A 140 1.25 -17.35 0.11
C LEU A 140 2.60 -17.80 -0.46
N PHE A 141 3.67 -17.07 -0.17
CA PHE A 141 5.01 -17.46 -0.57
C PHE A 141 5.43 -18.80 0.04
N LEU A 142 5.12 -19.03 1.32
CA LEU A 142 5.40 -20.29 1.99
C LEU A 142 4.63 -21.46 1.38
N ASP A 143 3.37 -21.24 1.01
CA ASP A 143 2.51 -22.26 0.37
C ASP A 143 3.07 -22.65 -1.01
N VAL A 144 3.52 -21.68 -1.81
CA VAL A 144 4.15 -21.93 -3.12
C VAL A 144 5.48 -22.69 -3.00
N LEU A 145 6.25 -22.42 -1.94
CA LEU A 145 7.52 -23.10 -1.66
C LEU A 145 7.35 -24.48 -1.00
N GLY A 146 6.10 -24.90 -0.72
CA GLY A 146 5.81 -26.16 -0.06
C GLY A 146 6.29 -26.23 1.42
N LEU A 147 6.49 -25.09 2.05
CA LEU A 147 6.87 -24.96 3.45
C LEU A 147 5.63 -24.96 4.35
N GLU A 148 5.84 -25.21 5.65
CA GLU A 148 4.75 -25.17 6.63
C GLU A 148 4.02 -23.82 6.62
N LYS A 149 2.67 -23.88 6.65
CA LYS A 149 1.82 -22.68 6.66
C LYS A 149 1.93 -21.94 7.99
N ILE A 150 2.75 -20.91 8.02
CA ILE A 150 2.84 -19.99 9.16
C ILE A 150 1.80 -18.90 8.97
N SER A 151 0.88 -18.79 9.92
CA SER A 151 -0.10 -17.71 9.95
C SER A 151 0.51 -16.48 10.62
N VAL A 152 0.58 -15.38 9.90
CA VAL A 152 0.94 -14.07 10.47
C VAL A 152 -0.26 -13.57 11.28
N GLY A 153 -0.10 -13.54 12.60
CA GLY A 153 -1.18 -13.26 13.56
C GLY A 153 -1.18 -11.85 14.14
N VAL A 154 -2.09 -11.63 15.07
CA VAL A 154 -2.27 -10.36 15.81
C VAL A 154 -0.96 -9.82 16.42
N PRO A 155 -0.05 -10.64 17.00
CA PRO A 155 1.18 -10.11 17.58
C PRO A 155 2.08 -9.36 16.59
N TYR A 156 2.18 -9.85 15.35
CA TYR A 156 2.94 -9.18 14.29
C TYR A 156 2.38 -7.79 13.99
N TYR A 157 1.06 -7.71 13.77
CA TYR A 157 0.42 -6.44 13.46
C TYR A 157 0.52 -5.46 14.62
N ASN A 158 0.29 -5.89 15.84
CA ASN A 158 0.39 -5.04 17.02
C ASN A 158 1.81 -4.49 17.21
N ALA A 159 2.83 -5.31 17.01
CA ALA A 159 4.22 -4.90 17.18
C ALA A 159 4.64 -3.80 16.18
N VAL A 160 4.06 -3.80 14.98
CA VAL A 160 4.40 -2.81 13.94
C VAL A 160 3.43 -1.64 13.93
N PHE A 161 2.12 -1.90 14.03
CA PHE A 161 1.10 -0.84 13.92
C PHE A 161 1.06 0.09 15.12
N ILE A 162 1.27 -0.41 16.35
CA ILE A 162 1.21 0.45 17.55
C ILE A 162 2.26 1.56 17.47
N PRO A 163 3.56 1.29 17.25
CA PRO A 163 4.55 2.34 17.12
C PRO A 163 4.33 3.24 15.91
N LEU A 164 3.89 2.69 14.76
CA LEU A 164 3.58 3.48 13.58
C LEU A 164 2.42 4.46 13.83
N MET A 165 1.36 4.02 14.49
CA MET A 165 0.21 4.85 14.82
C MET A 165 0.57 5.97 15.80
N ILE A 166 1.39 5.67 16.80
CA ILE A 166 1.88 6.70 17.74
C ILE A 166 2.72 7.75 17.00
N CYS A 167 3.64 7.32 16.13
CA CYS A 167 4.43 8.24 15.30
C CYS A 167 3.55 9.08 14.39
N LEU A 168 2.55 8.47 13.75
CA LEU A 168 1.64 9.15 12.83
C LEU A 168 0.81 10.21 13.55
N LEU A 169 0.28 9.91 14.74
CA LEU A 169 -0.46 10.87 15.54
C LEU A 169 0.44 12.03 15.97
N TYR A 170 1.66 11.75 16.43
CA TYR A 170 2.60 12.77 16.84
C TYR A 170 3.01 13.70 15.70
N THR A 171 3.29 13.15 14.51
CA THR A 171 3.70 13.95 13.34
C THR A 171 2.54 14.72 12.73
N SER A 172 1.31 14.22 12.83
CA SER A 172 0.09 14.91 12.44
C SER A 172 -0.21 16.11 13.32
N ASP A 173 -0.08 15.96 14.64
CA ASP A 173 -0.25 17.02 15.63
C ASP A 173 0.81 18.12 15.44
N ALA A 174 2.07 17.74 15.27
CA ALA A 174 3.15 18.68 15.00
C ALA A 174 2.98 19.48 13.68
N ALA A 175 2.36 18.88 12.67
CA ALA A 175 2.06 19.56 11.41
C ALA A 175 0.94 20.61 11.55
N ASP A 176 0.01 20.42 12.50
CA ASP A 176 -1.08 21.35 12.79
C ASP A 176 -0.59 22.53 13.64
N ASP A 177 0.32 22.30 14.58
CA ASP A 177 0.89 23.34 15.45
C ASP A 177 1.75 24.37 14.68
N ASP A 178 2.38 23.96 13.57
CA ASP A 178 3.16 24.84 12.69
C ASP A 178 2.29 25.63 11.67
N ALA A 179 0.98 25.47 11.73
CA ALA A 179 0.04 26.15 10.84
C ALA A 179 -0.46 27.48 11.43
#